data_2c5fc3e1a2b2606303e811849cd95d74
#
_entry.id   2c5fc3e1a2b2606303e811849cd95d74
#
_cell.length_a   1.000
_cell.length_b   1.000
_cell.length_c   1.000
_cell.angle_alpha   90.00
_cell.angle_beta   90.00
_cell.angle_gamma   90.00
#
_symmetry.space_group_name_H-M   'P 1'
#
loop_
_entity.id
_entity.type
_entity.pdbx_description
1 polymer ?
#
loop_
_entity_poly.entity_id
_entity_poly.type
_entity_poly.pdbx_seq_one_letter_code
_entity_poly.pdbx_strand_id
1 'polypeptide(L)'
;GQVLFSDKKNPGVVFTAPAPGKVVAVNRGERRVFQSLIIDVSGAKAEKFQSYKATQLETLDRAAVVDNLVNSGQWVALRTRPYSKVPAIDSTPASIFVTAMDTNPLAADPAVIIAQRSEDFANGLKVLARLTDGPVNVCVAPDSAVSGEEIDGVRDISFSGPHPAGLPGT
;
A
#
# COMPACT_ATOMS: atom_id res chain seq x y z
N GLY A 1 -0.70 -10.18 -11.94
CA GLY A 1 -1.53 -8.97 -12.13
C GLY A 1 -2.96 -9.27 -12.59
N GLN A 2 -3.25 -10.45 -13.14
CA GLN A 2 -4.62 -10.82 -13.54
C GLN A 2 -5.54 -10.90 -12.31
N VAL A 3 -6.77 -10.39 -12.41
CA VAL A 3 -7.76 -10.45 -11.33
C VAL A 3 -8.13 -11.90 -11.01
N LEU A 4 -8.06 -12.25 -9.72
CA LEU A 4 -8.41 -13.57 -9.20
C LEU A 4 -9.83 -13.57 -8.61
N PHE A 5 -10.16 -12.56 -7.83
CA PHE A 5 -11.49 -12.39 -7.22
C PHE A 5 -11.70 -10.93 -6.78
N SER A 6 -12.94 -10.59 -6.47
CA SER A 6 -13.34 -9.26 -5.97
C SER A 6 -13.90 -9.35 -4.55
N ASP A 7 -13.86 -8.24 -3.82
CA ASP A 7 -14.50 -8.12 -2.51
C ASP A 7 -15.99 -7.78 -2.69
N LYS A 8 -16.86 -8.69 -2.25
CA LYS A 8 -18.32 -8.48 -2.31
C LYS A 8 -18.82 -7.40 -1.35
N LYS A 9 -18.06 -7.13 -0.27
CA LYS A 9 -18.42 -6.12 0.73
C LYS A 9 -17.90 -4.73 0.40
N ASN A 10 -16.91 -4.67 -0.48
CA ASN A 10 -16.32 -3.42 -0.95
C ASN A 10 -16.30 -3.43 -2.49
N PRO A 11 -17.41 -3.03 -3.15
CA PRO A 11 -17.57 -3.11 -4.59
C PRO A 11 -16.44 -2.41 -5.34
N GLY A 12 -15.94 -3.05 -6.39
CA GLY A 12 -14.84 -2.53 -7.21
C GLY A 12 -13.44 -2.95 -6.73
N VAL A 13 -13.27 -3.31 -5.47
CA VAL A 13 -11.98 -3.80 -4.96
C VAL A 13 -11.69 -5.20 -5.50
N VAL A 14 -10.51 -5.36 -6.09
CA VAL A 14 -10.05 -6.63 -6.69
C VAL A 14 -8.76 -7.11 -6.05
N PHE A 15 -8.58 -8.42 -6.08
CA PHE A 15 -7.35 -9.10 -5.68
C PHE A 15 -6.71 -9.73 -6.91
N THR A 16 -5.45 -9.45 -7.15
CA THR A 16 -4.73 -9.84 -8.36
C THR A 16 -3.70 -10.93 -8.09
N ALA A 17 -3.31 -11.64 -9.13
CA ALA A 17 -2.30 -12.69 -9.05
C ALA A 17 -0.91 -12.10 -8.77
N PRO A 18 -0.19 -12.56 -7.73
CA PRO A 18 1.14 -12.07 -7.39
C PRO A 18 2.23 -12.61 -8.33
N ALA A 19 1.95 -13.69 -9.05
CA ALA A 19 2.88 -14.34 -9.96
C ALA A 19 2.16 -14.96 -11.16
N PRO A 20 2.85 -15.16 -12.30
CA PRO A 20 2.30 -15.90 -13.42
C PRO A 20 2.16 -17.37 -13.08
N GLY A 21 1.09 -18.01 -13.54
CA GLY A 21 0.89 -19.43 -13.27
C GLY A 21 -0.54 -19.89 -13.48
N LYS A 22 -0.83 -21.09 -12.96
CA LYS A 22 -2.14 -21.72 -13.02
C LYS A 22 -2.71 -21.89 -11.60
N VAL A 23 -3.96 -21.48 -11.40
CA VAL A 23 -4.68 -21.80 -10.16
C VAL A 23 -4.90 -23.30 -10.08
N VAL A 24 -4.35 -23.95 -9.06
CA VAL A 24 -4.44 -25.40 -8.84
C VAL A 24 -5.40 -25.77 -7.72
N ALA A 25 -5.64 -24.87 -6.76
CA ALA A 25 -6.61 -25.12 -5.71
C ALA A 25 -7.23 -23.81 -5.17
N VAL A 26 -8.48 -23.92 -4.74
CA VAL A 26 -9.19 -22.89 -3.95
C VAL A 26 -9.71 -23.57 -2.70
N ASN A 27 -9.05 -23.33 -1.58
CA ASN A 27 -9.36 -23.96 -0.30
C ASN A 27 -10.43 -23.18 0.44
N ARG A 28 -11.40 -23.90 0.98
CA ARG A 28 -12.50 -23.35 1.76
C ARG A 28 -12.63 -24.11 3.08
N GLY A 29 -12.80 -23.37 4.16
CA GLY A 29 -13.05 -23.93 5.49
C GLY A 29 -14.52 -24.15 5.77
N GLU A 30 -14.82 -24.26 7.05
CA GLU A 30 -16.18 -24.36 7.57
C GLU A 30 -17.08 -23.25 7.02
N ARG A 31 -18.33 -23.55 6.73
CA ARG A 31 -19.30 -22.63 6.11
C ARG A 31 -18.84 -22.00 4.80
N ARG A 32 -17.91 -22.68 4.10
CA ARG A 32 -17.33 -22.23 2.82
C ARG A 32 -16.52 -20.94 2.91
N VAL A 33 -16.01 -20.57 4.09
CA VAL A 33 -15.12 -19.43 4.24
C VAL A 33 -13.88 -19.62 3.38
N PHE A 34 -13.52 -18.62 2.59
CA PHE A 34 -12.30 -18.63 1.80
C PHE A 34 -11.07 -18.68 2.71
N GLN A 35 -10.19 -19.65 2.49
CA GLN A 35 -8.96 -19.83 3.25
C GLN A 35 -7.73 -19.49 2.43
N SER A 36 -7.59 -20.06 1.25
CA SER A 36 -6.44 -19.83 0.38
C SER A 36 -6.74 -20.14 -1.08
N LEU A 37 -5.93 -19.56 -1.95
CA LEU A 37 -5.86 -19.85 -3.36
C LEU A 37 -4.40 -20.22 -3.67
N ILE A 38 -4.19 -21.37 -4.30
CA ILE A 38 -2.85 -21.87 -4.61
C ILE A 38 -2.61 -21.70 -6.10
N ILE A 39 -1.47 -21.08 -6.42
CA ILE A 39 -1.01 -20.88 -7.79
C ILE A 39 0.27 -21.72 -7.98
N ASP A 40 0.26 -22.58 -8.96
CA ASP A 40 1.47 -23.24 -9.47
C ASP A 40 2.18 -22.23 -10.39
N VAL A 41 3.31 -21.72 -9.90
CA VAL A 41 4.03 -20.62 -10.57
C VAL A 41 4.74 -21.13 -11.80
N SER A 42 4.35 -20.63 -12.96
CA SER A 42 4.93 -21.02 -14.24
C SER A 42 4.77 -19.92 -15.29
N GLY A 43 5.70 -19.84 -16.23
CA GLY A 43 5.66 -18.84 -17.30
C GLY A 43 6.21 -17.48 -16.90
N ALA A 44 6.11 -16.53 -17.81
CA ALA A 44 6.67 -15.17 -17.65
C ALA A 44 5.68 -14.05 -18.05
N LYS A 45 4.41 -14.40 -18.32
CA LYS A 45 3.41 -13.38 -18.68
C LYS A 45 3.02 -12.56 -17.45
N ALA A 46 3.01 -11.23 -17.60
CA ALA A 46 2.51 -10.30 -16.61
C ALA A 46 1.52 -9.35 -17.26
N GLU A 47 0.51 -8.93 -16.52
CA GLU A 47 -0.37 -7.84 -16.93
C GLU A 47 0.41 -6.53 -16.94
N LYS A 48 0.08 -5.67 -17.89
CA LYS A 48 0.66 -4.33 -17.97
C LYS A 48 -0.36 -3.32 -17.50
N PHE A 49 -0.01 -2.58 -16.47
CA PHE A 49 -0.81 -1.48 -15.95
C PHE A 49 -0.35 -0.16 -16.53
N GLN A 50 -1.15 0.90 -16.33
CA GLN A 50 -0.78 2.24 -16.76
C GLN A 50 0.52 2.66 -16.08
N SER A 51 1.48 3.12 -16.88
CA SER A 51 2.79 3.60 -16.40
C SER A 51 2.87 5.11 -16.55
N TYR A 52 3.45 5.76 -15.55
CA TYR A 52 3.68 7.20 -15.52
C TYR A 52 5.15 7.50 -15.28
N LYS A 53 5.64 8.59 -15.84
CA LYS A 53 7.00 9.09 -15.55
C LYS A 53 7.01 9.75 -14.17
N ALA A 54 8.13 9.70 -13.46
CA ALA A 54 8.29 10.33 -12.14
C ALA A 54 7.90 11.82 -12.13
N THR A 55 8.20 12.53 -13.21
CA THR A 55 7.85 13.97 -13.39
C THR A 55 6.35 14.24 -13.53
N GLN A 56 5.53 13.23 -13.74
CA GLN A 56 4.08 13.37 -13.91
C GLN A 56 3.32 13.07 -12.60
N LEU A 57 3.96 12.43 -11.62
CA LEU A 57 3.28 11.89 -10.43
C LEU A 57 2.57 12.96 -9.61
N GLU A 58 3.18 14.14 -9.48
CA GLU A 58 2.63 15.25 -8.70
C GLU A 58 1.42 15.93 -9.36
N THR A 59 1.24 15.72 -10.66
CA THR A 59 0.16 16.33 -11.45
C THR A 59 -0.92 15.35 -11.85
N LEU A 60 -0.82 14.09 -11.41
CA LEU A 60 -1.83 13.09 -11.71
C LEU A 60 -3.18 13.47 -11.08
N ASP A 61 -4.24 13.24 -11.85
CA ASP A 61 -5.58 13.28 -11.30
C ASP A 61 -5.80 12.12 -10.33
N ARG A 62 -6.52 12.39 -9.23
CA ARG A 62 -6.86 11.40 -8.21
C ARG A 62 -7.54 10.17 -8.81
N ALA A 63 -8.46 10.36 -9.76
CA ALA A 63 -9.17 9.25 -10.40
C ALA A 63 -8.20 8.31 -11.12
N ALA A 64 -7.22 8.83 -11.84
CA ALA A 64 -6.21 8.03 -12.54
C ALA A 64 -5.34 7.21 -11.56
N VAL A 65 -5.00 7.80 -10.39
CA VAL A 65 -4.27 7.09 -9.33
C VAL A 65 -5.11 5.97 -8.74
N VAL A 66 -6.38 6.26 -8.38
CA VAL A 66 -7.31 5.27 -7.83
C VAL A 66 -7.50 4.11 -8.80
N ASP A 67 -7.77 4.40 -10.07
CA ASP A 67 -7.99 3.38 -11.11
C ASP A 67 -6.77 2.48 -11.26
N ASN A 68 -5.56 3.05 -11.26
CA ASN A 68 -4.35 2.28 -11.41
C ASN A 68 -4.07 1.39 -10.17
N LEU A 69 -4.27 1.91 -8.96
CA LEU A 69 -4.11 1.15 -7.72
C LEU A 69 -5.15 0.02 -7.61
N VAL A 70 -6.38 0.28 -8.01
CA VAL A 70 -7.45 -0.73 -8.00
C VAL A 70 -7.16 -1.82 -9.02
N ASN A 71 -6.88 -1.45 -10.27
CA ASN A 71 -6.64 -2.41 -11.36
C ASN A 71 -5.40 -3.26 -11.13
N SER A 72 -4.34 -2.68 -10.53
CA SER A 72 -3.12 -3.40 -10.18
C SER A 72 -3.27 -4.26 -8.91
N GLY A 73 -4.36 -4.13 -8.17
CA GLY A 73 -4.58 -4.82 -6.90
C GLY A 73 -3.81 -4.21 -5.72
N GLN A 74 -3.17 -3.05 -5.89
CA GLN A 74 -2.44 -2.37 -4.81
C GLN A 74 -3.36 -1.65 -3.83
N TRP A 75 -4.59 -1.33 -4.22
CA TRP A 75 -5.58 -0.69 -3.35
C TRP A 75 -5.80 -1.46 -2.04
N VAL A 76 -5.71 -2.79 -2.07
CA VAL A 76 -5.89 -3.64 -0.89
C VAL A 76 -4.75 -3.53 0.14
N ALA A 77 -3.65 -2.85 -0.16
CA ALA A 77 -2.61 -2.55 0.81
C ALA A 77 -3.00 -1.42 1.77
N LEU A 78 -3.92 -0.56 1.36
CA LEU A 78 -4.42 0.54 2.18
C LEU A 78 -5.33 0.03 3.30
N ARG A 79 -5.26 0.66 4.48
CA ARG A 79 -6.11 0.34 5.64
C ARG A 79 -6.68 1.59 6.26
N THR A 80 -7.99 1.57 6.51
CA THR A 80 -8.66 2.64 7.25
C THR A 80 -8.40 2.53 8.75
N ARG A 81 -8.42 3.66 9.43
CA ARG A 81 -8.42 3.71 10.89
C ARG A 81 -9.82 4.14 11.37
N PRO A 82 -10.30 3.65 12.50
CA PRO A 82 -9.67 2.71 13.45
C PRO A 82 -9.88 1.22 13.12
N TYR A 83 -10.71 0.87 12.12
CA TYR A 83 -11.19 -0.51 11.92
C TYR A 83 -10.33 -1.38 11.01
N SER A 84 -9.21 -0.87 10.50
CA SER A 84 -8.26 -1.60 9.64
C SER A 84 -8.91 -2.31 8.44
N LYS A 85 -9.90 -1.68 7.82
CA LYS A 85 -10.57 -2.19 6.61
C LYS A 85 -9.91 -1.63 5.36
N VAL A 86 -10.02 -2.34 4.26
CA VAL A 86 -9.72 -1.77 2.93
C VAL A 86 -10.69 -0.61 2.69
N PRO A 87 -10.22 0.58 2.32
CA PRO A 87 -11.09 1.73 2.08
C PRO A 87 -12.03 1.51 0.90
N ALA A 88 -13.19 2.14 0.92
CA ALA A 88 -14.04 2.24 -0.25
C ALA A 88 -13.34 3.08 -1.33
N ILE A 89 -13.50 2.71 -2.60
CA ILE A 89 -12.77 3.33 -3.72
C ILE A 89 -13.12 4.82 -3.87
N ASP A 90 -14.35 5.18 -3.54
CA ASP A 90 -14.87 6.55 -3.60
C ASP A 90 -14.58 7.38 -2.34
N SER A 91 -14.00 6.78 -1.30
CA SER A 91 -13.68 7.50 -0.07
C SER A 91 -12.43 8.36 -0.21
N THR A 92 -12.45 9.56 0.37
CA THR A 92 -11.28 10.43 0.47
C THR A 92 -10.87 10.52 1.95
N PRO A 93 -9.66 10.08 2.32
CA PRO A 93 -9.20 10.17 3.70
C PRO A 93 -8.84 11.63 4.06
N ALA A 94 -9.02 11.98 5.34
CA ALA A 94 -8.58 13.28 5.86
C ALA A 94 -7.04 13.39 5.94
N SER A 95 -6.35 12.27 6.07
CA SER A 95 -4.89 12.16 6.04
C SER A 95 -4.47 10.72 5.79
N ILE A 96 -3.23 10.54 5.37
CA ILE A 96 -2.62 9.22 5.17
C ILE A 96 -1.40 9.10 6.09
N PHE A 97 -1.25 7.95 6.74
CA PHE A 97 -0.08 7.62 7.56
C PHE A 97 0.73 6.53 6.85
N VAL A 98 2.01 6.80 6.67
CA VAL A 98 2.99 5.86 6.11
C VAL A 98 3.92 5.44 7.23
N THR A 99 3.82 4.19 7.67
CA THR A 99 4.67 3.66 8.73
C THR A 99 6.04 3.31 8.16
N ALA A 100 7.04 4.17 8.41
CA ALA A 100 8.43 3.99 8.00
C ALA A 100 9.34 3.67 9.19
N MET A 101 8.78 3.08 10.24
CA MET A 101 9.47 2.56 11.41
C MET A 101 8.81 1.27 11.88
N ASP A 102 9.54 0.46 12.62
CA ASP A 102 8.99 -0.74 13.25
C ASP A 102 9.61 -0.94 14.63
N THR A 103 8.77 -1.03 15.66
CA THR A 103 9.17 -1.28 17.06
C THR A 103 8.89 -2.71 17.50
N ASN A 104 8.49 -3.62 16.60
CA ASN A 104 8.38 -5.03 16.93
C ASN A 104 9.75 -5.61 17.27
N PRO A 105 9.85 -6.44 18.32
CA PRO A 105 11.10 -7.12 18.62
C PRO A 105 11.62 -7.92 17.42
N LEU A 106 12.91 -7.80 17.11
CA LEU A 106 13.58 -8.49 16.00
C LEU A 106 13.07 -8.10 14.58
N ALA A 107 12.32 -7.02 14.46
CA ALA A 107 11.95 -6.49 13.14
C ALA A 107 13.19 -5.98 12.40
N ALA A 108 13.18 -6.12 11.08
CA ALA A 108 14.17 -5.45 10.24
C ALA A 108 13.95 -3.93 10.27
N ASP A 109 15.04 -3.18 10.26
CA ASP A 109 14.97 -1.71 10.18
C ASP A 109 14.44 -1.30 8.79
N PRO A 110 13.26 -0.65 8.71
CA PRO A 110 12.71 -0.19 7.45
C PRO A 110 13.62 0.78 6.70
N ALA A 111 14.43 1.57 7.39
CA ALA A 111 15.34 2.52 6.80
C ALA A 111 16.35 1.86 5.86
N VAL A 112 16.81 0.65 6.18
CA VAL A 112 17.74 -0.13 5.32
C VAL A 112 17.09 -0.48 3.98
N ILE A 113 15.82 -0.88 3.99
CA ILE A 113 15.08 -1.24 2.77
C ILE A 113 14.76 0.01 1.97
N ILE A 114 14.30 1.07 2.62
CA ILE A 114 13.95 2.34 1.99
C ILE A 114 15.18 2.98 1.33
N ALA A 115 16.34 2.94 2.00
CA ALA A 115 17.58 3.48 1.44
C ALA A 115 18.01 2.83 0.12
N GLN A 116 17.72 1.53 -0.06
CA GLN A 116 18.00 0.80 -1.30
C GLN A 116 17.07 1.21 -2.46
N ARG A 117 15.91 1.78 -2.14
CA ARG A 117 14.87 2.16 -3.10
C ARG A 117 14.29 3.54 -2.78
N SER A 118 15.13 4.48 -2.45
CA SER A 118 14.73 5.82 -2.00
C SER A 118 13.91 6.58 -3.05
N GLU A 119 14.26 6.45 -4.33
CA GLU A 119 13.50 7.06 -5.43
C GLU A 119 12.09 6.46 -5.53
N ASP A 120 11.96 5.14 -5.42
CA ASP A 120 10.63 4.48 -5.44
C ASP A 120 9.79 4.88 -4.24
N PHE A 121 10.41 5.03 -3.07
CA PHE A 121 9.72 5.51 -1.87
C PHE A 121 9.21 6.93 -2.06
N ALA A 122 10.06 7.85 -2.52
CA ALA A 122 9.66 9.23 -2.81
C ALA A 122 8.53 9.30 -3.86
N ASN A 123 8.63 8.51 -4.95
CA ASN A 123 7.58 8.41 -5.95
C ASN A 123 6.27 7.86 -5.36
N GLY A 124 6.36 6.89 -4.46
CA GLY A 124 5.19 6.37 -3.71
C GLY A 124 4.51 7.44 -2.87
N LEU A 125 5.27 8.28 -2.16
CA LEU A 125 4.72 9.39 -1.37
C LEU A 125 4.00 10.43 -2.25
N LYS A 126 4.57 10.77 -3.42
CA LYS A 126 3.93 11.66 -4.41
C LYS A 126 2.58 11.10 -4.88
N VAL A 127 2.51 9.80 -5.13
CA VAL A 127 1.26 9.12 -5.51
C VAL A 127 0.25 9.15 -4.37
N LEU A 128 0.67 8.86 -3.13
CA LEU A 128 -0.21 8.90 -1.95
C LEU A 128 -0.76 10.31 -1.69
N ALA A 129 0.03 11.35 -1.92
CA ALA A 129 -0.41 12.74 -1.79
C ALA A 129 -1.57 13.10 -2.74
N ARG A 130 -1.76 12.35 -3.83
CA ARG A 130 -2.91 12.53 -4.75
C ARG A 130 -4.21 11.90 -4.24
N LEU A 131 -4.15 11.09 -3.17
CA LEU A 131 -5.32 10.37 -2.64
C LEU A 131 -6.05 11.12 -1.51
N THR A 132 -5.48 12.19 -0.99
CA THR A 132 -6.03 12.95 0.14
C THR A 132 -5.92 14.45 -0.11
N ASP A 133 -6.86 15.22 0.44
CA ASP A 133 -6.77 16.68 0.50
C ASP A 133 -6.00 17.16 1.76
N GLY A 134 -5.67 16.25 2.64
CA GLY A 134 -4.89 16.50 3.86
C GLY A 134 -3.45 16.02 3.73
N PRO A 135 -2.69 16.00 4.82
CA PRO A 135 -1.28 15.63 4.78
C PRO A 135 -1.07 14.12 4.66
N VAL A 136 0.02 13.73 4.00
CA VAL A 136 0.64 12.41 4.13
C VAL A 136 1.69 12.48 5.23
N ASN A 137 1.49 11.72 6.30
CA ASN A 137 2.35 11.70 7.47
C ASN A 137 3.28 10.49 7.40
N VAL A 138 4.58 10.71 7.28
CA VAL A 138 5.59 9.65 7.34
C VAL A 138 6.00 9.46 8.80
N CYS A 139 5.66 8.30 9.37
CA CYS A 139 5.97 7.98 10.75
C CYS A 139 7.38 7.40 10.82
N VAL A 140 8.30 8.10 11.48
CA VAL A 140 9.73 7.75 11.54
C VAL A 140 10.22 7.65 12.98
N ALA A 141 11.31 6.92 13.19
CA ALA A 141 12.08 6.97 14.45
C ALA A 141 12.84 8.31 14.56
N PRO A 142 13.19 8.79 15.78
CA PRO A 142 13.80 10.11 15.98
C PRO A 142 15.09 10.34 15.17
N ASP A 143 15.90 9.31 14.99
CA ASP A 143 17.20 9.39 14.31
C ASP A 143 17.15 8.73 12.92
N SER A 144 15.95 8.58 12.34
CA SER A 144 15.80 7.96 11.03
C SER A 144 16.35 8.87 9.91
N ALA A 145 17.06 8.26 8.98
CA ALA A 145 17.46 8.93 7.73
C ALA A 145 16.33 8.98 6.68
N VAL A 146 15.17 8.38 6.97
CA VAL A 146 14.01 8.41 6.08
C VAL A 146 13.28 9.74 6.26
N SER A 147 13.04 10.44 5.16
CA SER A 147 12.27 11.69 5.14
C SER A 147 11.41 11.78 3.89
N GLY A 148 10.27 12.46 4.02
CA GLY A 148 9.38 12.82 2.92
C GLY A 148 9.16 14.34 2.80
N GLU A 149 9.78 15.15 3.66
CA GLU A 149 9.52 16.59 3.77
C GLU A 149 9.81 17.42 2.51
N GLU A 150 10.59 16.90 1.57
CA GLU A 150 10.85 17.56 0.28
C GLU A 150 9.66 17.48 -0.69
N ILE A 151 8.63 16.69 -0.35
CA ILE A 151 7.48 16.43 -1.21
C ILE A 151 6.28 17.25 -0.70
N ASP A 152 5.66 18.00 -1.59
CA ASP A 152 4.48 18.81 -1.25
C ASP A 152 3.34 17.96 -0.66
N GLY A 153 2.77 18.45 0.44
CA GLY A 153 1.72 17.74 1.19
C GLY A 153 2.22 16.57 2.05
N VAL A 154 3.52 16.31 2.10
CA VAL A 154 4.13 15.26 2.95
C VAL A 154 4.84 15.91 4.14
N ARG A 155 4.78 15.27 5.29
CA ARG A 155 5.51 15.70 6.50
C ARG A 155 5.96 14.49 7.32
N ASP A 156 7.06 14.61 7.99
CA ASP A 156 7.58 13.60 8.90
C ASP A 156 7.00 13.80 10.30
N ILE A 157 6.64 12.69 10.94
CA ILE A 157 6.22 12.65 12.34
C ILE A 157 7.11 11.67 13.08
N SER A 158 7.90 12.17 14.03
CA SER A 158 8.78 11.34 14.83
C SER A 158 8.04 10.72 16.00
N PHE A 159 8.24 9.42 16.19
CA PHE A 159 7.71 8.64 17.30
C PHE A 159 8.85 7.97 18.06
N SER A 160 8.82 8.08 19.40
CA SER A 160 9.74 7.38 20.29
C SER A 160 8.98 6.71 21.41
N GLY A 161 9.49 5.58 21.90
CA GLY A 161 8.89 4.86 23.02
C GLY A 161 8.92 3.34 22.83
N PRO A 162 8.41 2.61 23.83
CA PRO A 162 8.31 1.16 23.75
C PRO A 162 7.31 0.75 22.64
N HIS A 163 7.45 -0.49 22.18
CA HIS A 163 6.45 -1.09 21.30
C HIS A 163 5.03 -0.91 21.89
N PRO A 164 4.04 -0.47 21.10
CA PRO A 164 3.99 -0.33 19.63
C PRO A 164 4.16 1.11 19.10
N ALA A 165 4.99 1.96 19.72
CA ALA A 165 5.16 3.35 19.29
C ALA A 165 5.36 3.48 17.77
N GLY A 166 4.65 4.42 17.15
CA GLY A 166 4.70 4.68 15.72
C GLY A 166 4.07 3.62 14.81
N LEU A 167 3.48 2.55 15.37
CA LEU A 167 2.78 1.53 14.61
C LEU A 167 1.27 1.81 14.50
N PRO A 168 0.56 1.17 13.55
CA PRO A 168 -0.85 1.47 13.28
C PRO A 168 -1.81 1.23 14.47
N GLY A 169 -1.35 0.70 15.58
CA GLY A 169 -2.14 0.44 16.79
C GLY A 169 -2.09 1.57 17.81
N THR A 170 -1.26 2.57 17.61
CA THR A 170 -0.95 3.62 18.60
C THR A 170 -1.81 4.85 18.41
#